data_9f43e6d77e0aadc6aa7298a8e38125eb
#
_entry.id   9f43e6d77e0aadc6aa7298a8e38125eb
#
_cell.length_a   1.000
_cell.length_b   1.000
_cell.length_c   1.000
_cell.angle_alpha   90.00
_cell.angle_beta   90.00
_cell.angle_gamma   90.00
#
_symmetry.space_group_name_H-M   'P 1'
#
loop_
_entity.id
_entity.type
_entity.pdbx_description
1 polymer ?
#
loop_
_entity_poly.entity_id
_entity_poly.type
_entity_poly.pdbx_seq_one_letter_code
_entity_poly.pdbx_strand_id
1 'polypeptide(L)'
;MPVLASVLLLGCHKKIKQQEDEVYSRHLQEHIKLTIISTPMPDNKNDMNLLLLNDGQDIEKLRIKEITDSLYKKKLIEPLLIVAVHAGNRMEDYGAGGFPDFQNRGNRADKYDAFISDELYDFAKKKAGVRKFKSIVLAGCSLGGLSAFDIAWNHADKIDKVGVFSGSFWWRDKDRLVADYADDKDRIMLNKIRSSRKKPKLKYWFYAGAKEEDGDRDKDGVIDVIDDTKDLIGIIKNKNVCPASDIVYVESPDGKHDYPDWSKALPGFLTWAFGK
;
A
#
# COMPACT_ATOMS: atom_id res chain seq x y z
N MET A 1 1.30 62.07 7.67
CA MET A 1 1.39 60.66 8.13
C MET A 1 0.95 59.77 7.00
N PRO A 2 1.77 58.93 6.37
CA PRO A 2 1.33 58.02 5.34
C PRO A 2 0.75 56.76 5.98
N VAL A 3 -0.46 56.38 5.59
CA VAL A 3 -1.13 55.15 5.94
C VAL A 3 -0.51 54.02 5.12
N LEU A 4 0.22 53.10 5.77
CA LEU A 4 0.70 51.87 5.17
C LEU A 4 -0.51 50.96 4.93
N ALA A 5 -0.92 50.80 3.69
CA ALA A 5 -1.86 49.76 3.27
C ALA A 5 -1.13 48.41 3.23
N SER A 6 -1.39 47.57 4.24
CA SER A 6 -0.97 46.15 4.22
C SER A 6 -1.73 45.40 3.14
N VAL A 7 -1.08 45.12 2.02
CA VAL A 7 -1.60 44.23 1.00
C VAL A 7 -1.49 42.80 1.54
N LEU A 8 -2.58 42.27 2.04
CA LEU A 8 -2.74 40.83 2.29
C LEU A 8 -2.69 40.10 0.94
N LEU A 9 -1.54 39.55 0.59
CA LEU A 9 -1.43 38.57 -0.49
C LEU A 9 -2.20 37.31 -0.08
N LEU A 10 -3.47 37.25 -0.42
CA LEU A 10 -4.24 36.01 -0.42
C LEU A 10 -3.61 35.06 -1.43
N GLY A 11 -2.69 34.26 -0.98
CA GLY A 11 -2.10 33.20 -1.77
C GLY A 11 -3.21 32.26 -2.22
N CYS A 12 -3.48 32.22 -3.51
CA CYS A 12 -4.40 31.28 -4.12
C CYS A 12 -3.85 29.86 -3.91
N HIS A 13 -4.19 29.23 -2.78
CA HIS A 13 -3.80 27.86 -2.52
C HIS A 13 -4.55 26.96 -3.51
N LYS A 14 -3.83 26.48 -4.53
CA LYS A 14 -4.35 25.48 -5.46
C LYS A 14 -4.84 24.28 -4.64
N LYS A 15 -6.12 23.94 -4.74
CA LYS A 15 -6.75 22.87 -3.96
C LYS A 15 -6.37 21.50 -4.51
N ILE A 16 -6.33 20.49 -3.63
CA ILE A 16 -6.28 19.07 -4.03
C ILE A 16 -7.55 18.75 -4.84
N LYS A 17 -7.35 18.05 -5.94
CA LYS A 17 -8.41 17.58 -6.84
C LYS A 17 -8.67 16.10 -6.60
N GLN A 18 -9.92 15.72 -6.67
CA GLN A 18 -10.36 14.31 -6.73
C GLN A 18 -11.26 14.13 -7.93
N GLN A 19 -11.11 13.04 -8.64
CA GLN A 19 -11.95 12.68 -9.78
C GLN A 19 -11.99 11.15 -9.92
N GLU A 20 -13.10 10.67 -10.47
CA GLU A 20 -13.22 9.30 -10.92
C GLU A 20 -12.67 9.15 -12.34
N ASP A 21 -12.13 7.97 -12.62
CA ASP A 21 -11.65 7.58 -13.95
C ASP A 21 -11.79 6.08 -14.12
N GLU A 22 -11.49 5.58 -15.30
CA GLU A 22 -11.42 4.15 -15.55
C GLU A 22 -10.34 3.83 -16.59
N VAL A 23 -9.83 2.62 -16.53
CA VAL A 23 -8.87 2.09 -17.50
C VAL A 23 -9.27 0.66 -17.89
N TYR A 24 -9.27 0.35 -19.19
CA TYR A 24 -9.42 -1.02 -19.63
C TYR A 24 -8.12 -1.79 -19.43
N SER A 25 -8.18 -2.85 -18.64
CA SER A 25 -7.06 -3.75 -18.45
C SER A 25 -7.10 -4.91 -19.45
N ARG A 26 -6.05 -5.06 -20.21
CA ARG A 26 -5.86 -6.22 -21.11
C ARG A 26 -5.52 -7.50 -20.33
N HIS A 27 -4.85 -7.33 -19.17
CA HIS A 27 -4.50 -8.47 -18.31
C HIS A 27 -5.74 -9.03 -17.61
N LEU A 28 -6.61 -8.16 -17.07
CA LEU A 28 -7.85 -8.55 -16.38
C LEU A 28 -9.04 -8.70 -17.33
N GLN A 29 -8.95 -8.14 -18.55
CA GLN A 29 -10.00 -8.11 -19.59
C GLN A 29 -11.29 -7.43 -19.14
N GLU A 30 -11.16 -6.36 -18.36
CA GLU A 30 -12.28 -5.59 -17.84
C GLU A 30 -11.91 -4.13 -17.63
N HIS A 31 -12.92 -3.29 -17.45
CA HIS A 31 -12.75 -1.88 -17.08
C HIS A 31 -12.56 -1.77 -15.58
N ILE A 32 -11.44 -1.19 -15.16
CA ILE A 32 -11.10 -0.99 -13.76
C ILE A 32 -11.37 0.46 -13.39
N LYS A 33 -12.25 0.67 -12.41
CA LYS A 33 -12.54 1.99 -11.87
C LYS A 33 -11.39 2.48 -10.99
N LEU A 34 -11.14 3.77 -11.06
CA LEU A 34 -10.06 4.45 -10.35
C LEU A 34 -10.58 5.70 -9.66
N THR A 35 -10.19 5.94 -8.43
CA THR A 35 -10.30 7.27 -7.82
C THR A 35 -8.93 7.93 -7.81
N ILE A 36 -8.83 9.12 -8.40
CA ILE A 36 -7.59 9.85 -8.57
C ILE A 36 -7.62 11.09 -7.68
N ILE A 37 -6.63 11.22 -6.79
CA ILE A 37 -6.43 12.40 -5.95
C ILE A 37 -5.08 13.02 -6.32
N SER A 38 -5.04 14.32 -6.59
CA SER A 38 -3.82 15.02 -6.96
C SER A 38 -3.64 16.30 -6.17
N THR A 39 -2.46 16.46 -5.57
CA THR A 39 -1.98 17.77 -5.15
C THR A 39 -1.78 18.67 -6.37
N PRO A 40 -1.60 19.98 -6.18
CA PRO A 40 -1.15 20.85 -7.26
C PRO A 40 0.11 20.33 -7.94
N MET A 41 0.14 20.44 -9.28
CA MET A 41 1.31 20.08 -10.07
C MET A 41 2.50 20.94 -9.66
N PRO A 42 3.68 20.34 -9.38
CA PRO A 42 4.91 21.09 -9.13
C PRO A 42 5.43 21.77 -10.40
N ASP A 43 6.25 22.81 -10.23
CA ASP A 43 6.88 23.50 -11.36
C ASP A 43 7.77 22.55 -12.18
N ASN A 44 8.59 21.76 -11.52
CA ASN A 44 9.27 20.63 -12.14
C ASN A 44 8.39 19.38 -12.00
N LYS A 45 7.81 18.95 -13.10
CA LYS A 45 6.92 17.78 -13.14
C LYS A 45 7.57 16.47 -12.64
N ASN A 46 8.90 16.37 -12.71
CA ASN A 46 9.62 15.19 -12.21
C ASN A 46 9.68 15.11 -10.66
N ASP A 47 9.23 16.17 -9.96
CA ASP A 47 9.12 16.15 -8.50
C ASP A 47 7.78 15.58 -8.01
N MET A 48 6.90 15.13 -8.91
CA MET A 48 5.66 14.44 -8.58
C MET A 48 5.95 13.02 -8.10
N ASN A 49 5.37 12.66 -6.96
CA ASN A 49 5.38 11.31 -6.42
C ASN A 49 4.09 10.56 -6.81
N LEU A 50 4.12 9.23 -6.76
CA LEU A 50 2.97 8.35 -7.04
C LEU A 50 2.69 7.44 -5.84
N LEU A 51 1.44 7.43 -5.40
CA LEU A 51 0.89 6.39 -4.55
C LEU A 51 -0.14 5.57 -5.35
N LEU A 52 0.12 4.30 -5.54
CA LEU A 52 -0.86 3.32 -5.98
C LEU A 52 -1.50 2.72 -4.73
N LEU A 53 -2.81 2.73 -4.64
CA LEU A 53 -3.53 2.29 -3.46
C LEU A 53 -4.60 1.26 -3.83
N ASN A 54 -4.57 0.11 -3.19
CA ASN A 54 -5.61 -0.90 -3.32
C ASN A 54 -6.89 -0.49 -2.59
N ASP A 55 -8.02 -1.08 -2.97
CA ASP A 55 -9.34 -0.86 -2.37
C ASP A 55 -9.85 0.59 -2.50
N GLY A 56 -9.72 1.17 -3.71
CA GLY A 56 -10.15 2.54 -4.02
C GLY A 56 -11.63 2.82 -3.75
N GLN A 57 -12.49 1.80 -3.76
CA GLN A 57 -13.92 1.92 -3.43
C GLN A 57 -14.15 2.37 -1.97
N ASP A 58 -13.15 2.20 -1.10
CA ASP A 58 -13.23 2.52 0.32
C ASP A 58 -12.42 3.77 0.72
N ILE A 59 -11.96 4.53 -0.27
CA ILE A 59 -11.04 5.66 -0.08
C ILE A 59 -11.60 6.77 0.81
N GLU A 60 -12.92 6.97 0.79
CA GLU A 60 -13.60 7.94 1.65
C GLU A 60 -13.52 7.52 3.13
N LYS A 61 -13.61 6.22 3.42
CA LYS A 61 -13.49 5.69 4.79
C LYS A 61 -12.09 5.89 5.34
N LEU A 62 -11.07 5.88 4.49
CA LEU A 62 -9.68 6.19 4.84
C LEU A 62 -9.43 7.68 5.05
N ARG A 63 -10.32 8.56 4.58
CA ARG A 63 -10.17 10.02 4.63
C ARG A 63 -8.86 10.52 4.02
N ILE A 64 -8.33 9.79 3.05
CA ILE A 64 -6.98 10.02 2.53
C ILE A 64 -6.85 11.38 1.84
N LYS A 65 -7.92 11.88 1.22
CA LYS A 65 -7.95 13.21 0.58
C LYS A 65 -7.74 14.32 1.60
N GLU A 66 -8.51 14.31 2.69
CA GLU A 66 -8.43 15.30 3.77
C GLU A 66 -7.07 15.28 4.45
N ILE A 67 -6.56 14.08 4.72
CA ILE A 67 -5.25 13.86 5.34
C ILE A 67 -4.16 14.39 4.41
N THR A 68 -4.19 14.03 3.13
CA THR A 68 -3.23 14.51 2.12
C THR A 68 -3.27 16.03 1.98
N ASP A 69 -4.49 16.63 1.92
CA ASP A 69 -4.66 18.08 1.84
C ASP A 69 -4.05 18.79 3.06
N SER A 70 -4.31 18.26 4.26
CA SER A 70 -3.75 18.79 5.49
C SER A 70 -2.22 18.73 5.51
N LEU A 71 -1.64 17.57 5.19
CA LEU A 71 -0.18 17.38 5.18
C LEU A 71 0.50 18.23 4.11
N TYR A 72 -0.10 18.31 2.92
CA TYR A 72 0.44 19.12 1.83
C TYR A 72 0.42 20.62 2.14
N LYS A 73 -0.70 21.14 2.68
CA LYS A 73 -0.81 22.55 3.13
C LYS A 73 0.21 22.91 4.22
N LYS A 74 0.47 21.98 5.12
CA LYS A 74 1.50 22.12 6.18
C LYS A 74 2.93 21.93 5.65
N LYS A 75 3.10 21.64 4.36
CA LYS A 75 4.40 21.37 3.70
C LYS A 75 5.16 20.18 4.32
N LEU A 76 4.44 19.21 4.89
CA LEU A 76 5.00 18.01 5.49
C LEU A 76 5.25 16.91 4.46
N ILE A 77 4.55 16.95 3.32
CA ILE A 77 4.76 16.02 2.20
C ILE A 77 5.01 16.80 0.90
N GLU A 78 5.66 16.13 -0.02
CA GLU A 78 5.92 16.58 -1.38
C GLU A 78 4.68 16.44 -2.28
N PRO A 79 4.70 17.02 -3.52
CA PRO A 79 3.64 16.81 -4.49
C PRO A 79 3.36 15.33 -4.75
N LEU A 80 2.07 14.97 -4.80
CA LEU A 80 1.62 13.59 -4.81
C LEU A 80 0.42 13.39 -5.75
N LEU A 81 0.50 12.36 -6.59
CA LEU A 81 -0.63 11.74 -7.27
C LEU A 81 -0.97 10.44 -6.55
N ILE A 82 -2.22 10.27 -6.15
CA ILE A 82 -2.77 9.03 -5.63
C ILE A 82 -3.67 8.44 -6.72
N VAL A 83 -3.44 7.19 -7.08
CA VAL A 83 -4.32 6.41 -7.95
C VAL A 83 -4.82 5.23 -7.13
N ALA A 84 -6.06 5.31 -6.70
CA ALA A 84 -6.69 4.28 -5.90
C ALA A 84 -7.53 3.37 -6.81
N VAL A 85 -7.18 2.10 -6.82
CA VAL A 85 -7.77 1.07 -7.68
C VAL A 85 -8.97 0.46 -6.99
N HIS A 86 -10.16 0.55 -7.62
CA HIS A 86 -11.33 -0.18 -7.14
C HIS A 86 -11.16 -1.65 -7.44
N ALA A 87 -11.23 -2.49 -6.42
CA ALA A 87 -11.17 -3.93 -6.60
C ALA A 87 -12.41 -4.41 -7.37
N GLY A 88 -12.21 -5.12 -8.47
CA GLY A 88 -13.30 -5.77 -9.21
C GLY A 88 -13.74 -7.02 -8.48
N ASN A 89 -13.09 -8.14 -8.73
CA ASN A 89 -13.27 -9.36 -7.96
C ASN A 89 -12.14 -9.50 -6.91
N ARG A 90 -12.31 -8.79 -5.80
CA ARG A 90 -11.28 -8.66 -4.76
C ARG A 90 -10.69 -10.00 -4.30
N MET A 91 -11.53 -11.04 -4.20
CA MET A 91 -11.09 -12.34 -3.69
C MET A 91 -10.33 -13.17 -4.73
N GLU A 92 -10.46 -12.87 -6.01
CA GLU A 92 -9.72 -13.51 -7.09
C GLU A 92 -8.48 -12.71 -7.49
N ASP A 93 -8.60 -11.36 -7.48
CA ASP A 93 -7.56 -10.46 -7.96
C ASP A 93 -6.46 -10.21 -6.92
N TYR A 94 -6.80 -10.25 -5.62
CA TYR A 94 -5.85 -10.05 -4.55
C TYR A 94 -5.30 -11.37 -4.01
N GLY A 95 -4.04 -11.35 -3.59
CA GLY A 95 -3.32 -12.49 -3.07
C GLY A 95 -1.82 -12.42 -3.40
N ALA A 96 -1.17 -13.56 -3.45
CA ALA A 96 0.20 -13.71 -3.93
C ALA A 96 0.19 -14.23 -5.37
N GLY A 97 0.77 -13.49 -6.31
CA GLY A 97 0.76 -13.83 -7.74
C GLY A 97 1.31 -15.22 -8.03
N GLY A 98 0.51 -16.05 -8.70
CA GLY A 98 0.82 -17.45 -9.02
C GLY A 98 0.65 -18.43 -7.84
N PHE A 99 0.17 -17.95 -6.68
CA PHE A 99 0.00 -18.79 -5.47
C PHE A 99 -1.38 -18.54 -4.84
N PRO A 100 -2.46 -19.09 -5.42
CA PRO A 100 -3.76 -19.02 -4.80
C PRO A 100 -3.75 -19.76 -3.44
N ASP A 101 -4.67 -19.38 -2.55
CA ASP A 101 -4.79 -20.07 -1.28
C ASP A 101 -5.53 -21.42 -1.43
N PHE A 102 -5.66 -22.17 -0.33
CA PHE A 102 -6.29 -23.48 -0.30
C PHE A 102 -7.78 -23.48 -0.73
N GLN A 103 -8.44 -22.32 -0.79
CA GLN A 103 -9.80 -22.14 -1.32
C GLN A 103 -9.80 -21.62 -2.76
N ASN A 104 -8.64 -21.61 -3.43
CA ASN A 104 -8.45 -21.07 -4.77
C ASN A 104 -8.76 -19.56 -4.89
N ARG A 105 -8.68 -18.81 -3.77
CA ARG A 105 -8.73 -17.35 -3.80
C ARG A 105 -7.39 -16.82 -4.32
N GLY A 106 -7.39 -15.65 -4.93
CA GLY A 106 -6.17 -15.07 -5.54
C GLY A 106 -5.73 -15.76 -6.83
N ASN A 107 -6.62 -16.49 -7.49
CA ASN A 107 -6.31 -17.21 -8.74
C ASN A 107 -6.09 -16.30 -9.96
N ARG A 108 -6.35 -14.99 -9.82
CA ARG A 108 -6.06 -13.93 -10.81
C ARG A 108 -5.02 -12.92 -10.31
N ALA A 109 -4.36 -13.19 -9.17
CA ALA A 109 -3.43 -12.23 -8.56
C ALA A 109 -2.21 -11.94 -9.45
N ASP A 110 -1.78 -12.87 -10.29
CA ASP A 110 -0.75 -12.66 -11.31
C ASP A 110 -1.19 -11.68 -12.41
N LYS A 111 -2.47 -11.73 -12.82
CA LYS A 111 -3.04 -10.78 -13.78
C LYS A 111 -3.18 -9.38 -13.19
N TYR A 112 -3.56 -9.32 -11.90
CA TYR A 112 -3.64 -8.05 -11.18
C TYR A 112 -2.24 -7.43 -10.98
N ASP A 113 -1.24 -8.25 -10.65
CA ASP A 113 0.17 -7.83 -10.60
C ASP A 113 0.59 -7.20 -11.95
N ALA A 114 0.35 -7.88 -13.06
CA ALA A 114 0.66 -7.37 -14.40
C ALA A 114 -0.13 -6.08 -14.75
N PHE A 115 -1.39 -5.97 -14.33
CA PHE A 115 -2.17 -4.74 -14.48
C PHE A 115 -1.53 -3.57 -13.73
N ILE A 116 -1.16 -3.74 -12.48
CA ILE A 116 -0.54 -2.69 -11.65
C ILE A 116 0.80 -2.26 -12.22
N SER A 117 1.67 -3.24 -12.53
CA SER A 117 3.07 -2.99 -12.92
C SER A 117 3.23 -2.43 -14.33
N ASP A 118 2.37 -2.81 -15.26
CA ASP A 118 2.51 -2.42 -16.66
C ASP A 118 1.48 -1.36 -17.07
N GLU A 119 0.18 -1.63 -16.86
CA GLU A 119 -0.87 -0.80 -17.42
C GLU A 119 -1.18 0.42 -16.57
N LEU A 120 -1.34 0.23 -15.25
CA LEU A 120 -1.70 1.31 -14.33
C LEU A 120 -0.57 2.33 -14.18
N TYR A 121 0.67 1.88 -14.14
CA TYR A 121 1.83 2.76 -14.09
C TYR A 121 1.90 3.69 -15.32
N ASP A 122 1.68 3.15 -16.52
CA ASP A 122 1.68 3.95 -17.74
C ASP A 122 0.47 4.91 -17.81
N PHE A 123 -0.69 4.47 -17.32
CA PHE A 123 -1.86 5.33 -17.16
C PHE A 123 -1.55 6.50 -16.21
N ALA A 124 -0.97 6.23 -15.04
CA ALA A 124 -0.61 7.25 -14.06
C ALA A 124 0.37 8.30 -14.62
N LYS A 125 1.38 7.88 -15.38
CA LYS A 125 2.30 8.80 -16.07
C LYS A 125 1.59 9.71 -17.04
N LYS A 126 0.70 9.18 -17.88
CA LYS A 126 -0.11 9.96 -18.83
C LYS A 126 -1.01 10.94 -18.08
N LYS A 127 -1.65 10.49 -17.02
CA LYS A 127 -2.57 11.31 -16.20
C LYS A 127 -1.87 12.49 -15.53
N ALA A 128 -0.68 12.28 -14.99
CA ALA A 128 0.15 13.32 -14.41
C ALA A 128 0.88 14.17 -15.46
N GLY A 129 0.99 13.73 -16.71
CA GLY A 129 1.78 14.38 -17.73
C GLY A 129 3.28 14.42 -17.40
N VAL A 130 3.79 13.36 -16.77
CA VAL A 130 5.20 13.21 -16.36
C VAL A 130 5.87 12.09 -17.17
N ARG A 131 7.19 12.16 -17.30
CA ARG A 131 7.97 11.08 -17.89
C ARG A 131 8.28 9.97 -16.87
N LYS A 132 8.51 10.38 -15.61
CA LYS A 132 8.76 9.51 -14.48
C LYS A 132 8.27 10.18 -13.21
N PHE A 133 7.97 9.40 -12.20
CA PHE A 133 7.73 9.88 -10.85
C PHE A 133 9.04 9.95 -10.05
N LYS A 134 9.09 10.82 -9.03
CA LYS A 134 10.22 10.95 -8.12
C LYS A 134 10.35 9.72 -7.24
N SER A 135 9.24 9.25 -6.71
CA SER A 135 9.13 8.01 -5.96
C SER A 135 7.78 7.36 -6.20
N ILE A 136 7.75 6.03 -6.21
CA ILE A 136 6.57 5.21 -6.44
C ILE A 136 6.35 4.34 -5.22
N VAL A 137 5.16 4.45 -4.65
CA VAL A 137 4.75 3.70 -3.47
C VAL A 137 3.49 2.90 -3.81
N LEU A 138 3.45 1.65 -3.41
CA LEU A 138 2.25 0.82 -3.46
C LEU A 138 1.77 0.54 -2.04
N ALA A 139 0.47 0.65 -1.78
CA ALA A 139 -0.08 0.39 -0.45
C ALA A 139 -1.44 -0.29 -0.50
N GLY A 140 -1.81 -0.93 0.62
CA GLY A 140 -3.11 -1.53 0.79
C GLY A 140 -3.37 -2.01 2.21
N CYS A 141 -4.65 -2.33 2.49
CA CYS A 141 -5.11 -2.82 3.78
C CYS A 141 -5.52 -4.29 3.67
N SER A 142 -5.27 -5.08 4.73
CA SER A 142 -5.72 -6.48 4.80
C SER A 142 -5.22 -7.30 3.58
N LEU A 143 -6.12 -7.94 2.85
CA LEU A 143 -5.77 -8.67 1.61
C LEU A 143 -5.17 -7.75 0.54
N GLY A 144 -5.60 -6.47 0.47
CA GLY A 144 -4.98 -5.46 -0.38
C GLY A 144 -3.54 -5.14 0.03
N GLY A 145 -3.22 -5.26 1.33
CA GLY A 145 -1.86 -5.13 1.86
C GLY A 145 -0.96 -6.30 1.47
N LEU A 146 -1.46 -7.53 1.52
CA LEU A 146 -0.77 -8.71 1.01
C LEU A 146 -0.41 -8.55 -0.46
N SER A 147 -1.39 -8.16 -1.31
CA SER A 147 -1.16 -7.94 -2.74
C SER A 147 -0.18 -6.81 -2.99
N ALA A 148 -0.28 -5.70 -2.25
CA ALA A 148 0.67 -4.59 -2.37
C ALA A 148 2.10 -5.03 -2.06
N PHE A 149 2.27 -5.84 -1.02
CA PHE A 149 3.58 -6.38 -0.64
C PHE A 149 4.13 -7.31 -1.74
N ASP A 150 3.33 -8.24 -2.23
CA ASP A 150 3.76 -9.20 -3.27
C ASP A 150 4.17 -8.50 -4.56
N ILE A 151 3.35 -7.57 -5.06
CA ILE A 151 3.62 -6.80 -6.27
C ILE A 151 4.89 -5.96 -6.10
N ALA A 152 5.04 -5.24 -4.97
CA ALA A 152 6.23 -4.44 -4.73
C ALA A 152 7.51 -5.30 -4.64
N TRP A 153 7.41 -6.48 -4.03
CA TRP A 153 8.52 -7.44 -3.98
C TRP A 153 8.94 -7.93 -5.38
N ASN A 154 7.97 -8.15 -6.25
CA ASN A 154 8.22 -8.61 -7.61
C ASN A 154 8.80 -7.51 -8.50
N HIS A 155 8.38 -6.25 -8.30
CA HIS A 155 8.66 -5.09 -9.15
C HIS A 155 9.43 -3.96 -8.44
N ALA A 156 10.41 -4.31 -7.61
CA ALA A 156 11.26 -3.33 -6.92
C ALA A 156 12.22 -2.56 -7.86
N ASP A 157 12.21 -2.85 -9.14
CA ASP A 157 12.82 -2.04 -10.20
C ASP A 157 11.95 -0.83 -10.58
N LYS A 158 10.65 -0.87 -10.29
CA LYS A 158 9.67 0.19 -10.56
C LYS A 158 9.12 0.82 -9.27
N ILE A 159 8.99 0.04 -8.20
CA ILE A 159 8.37 0.45 -6.93
C ILE A 159 9.46 0.64 -5.87
N ASP A 160 9.49 1.80 -5.22
CA ASP A 160 10.52 2.16 -4.24
C ASP A 160 10.13 1.79 -2.81
N LYS A 161 8.83 1.85 -2.49
CA LYS A 161 8.33 1.66 -1.12
C LYS A 161 7.00 0.92 -1.13
N VAL A 162 6.73 0.17 -0.06
CA VAL A 162 5.45 -0.51 0.15
C VAL A 162 4.88 -0.19 1.53
N GLY A 163 3.56 0.10 1.58
CA GLY A 163 2.79 0.29 2.81
C GLY A 163 1.77 -0.82 2.99
N VAL A 164 1.84 -1.52 4.13
CA VAL A 164 0.95 -2.62 4.46
C VAL A 164 0.24 -2.31 5.76
N PHE A 165 -1.07 -2.18 5.70
CA PHE A 165 -1.92 -1.99 6.87
C PHE A 165 -2.62 -3.31 7.17
N SER A 166 -2.26 -3.95 8.28
CA SER A 166 -2.87 -5.21 8.74
C SER A 166 -2.88 -6.29 7.66
N GLY A 167 -1.71 -6.56 7.06
CA GLY A 167 -1.58 -7.44 5.90
C GLY A 167 -2.01 -8.88 6.19
N SER A 168 -2.76 -9.48 5.25
CA SER A 168 -3.25 -10.86 5.37
C SER A 168 -2.12 -11.90 5.16
N PHE A 169 -1.03 -11.82 5.95
CA PHE A 169 0.12 -12.72 5.82
C PHE A 169 -0.14 -14.15 6.30
N TRP A 170 -1.33 -14.40 6.89
CA TRP A 170 -1.90 -15.72 7.13
C TRP A 170 -2.25 -16.50 5.84
N TRP A 171 -2.17 -15.86 4.67
CA TRP A 171 -2.47 -16.48 3.37
C TRP A 171 -1.69 -17.78 3.18
N ARG A 172 -2.41 -18.91 3.01
CA ARG A 172 -1.83 -20.25 3.11
C ARG A 172 -2.35 -21.18 2.04
N ASP A 173 -1.57 -22.18 1.69
CA ASP A 173 -1.90 -23.20 0.68
C ASP A 173 -2.61 -24.42 1.24
N LYS A 174 -2.68 -24.56 2.60
CA LYS A 174 -3.44 -25.61 3.27
C LYS A 174 -4.37 -25.05 4.33
N ASP A 175 -5.49 -25.72 4.56
CA ASP A 175 -6.34 -25.43 5.72
C ASP A 175 -5.60 -25.75 7.00
N ARG A 176 -5.66 -24.86 7.99
CA ARG A 176 -5.05 -25.07 9.32
C ARG A 176 -5.64 -26.25 10.10
N LEU A 177 -6.80 -26.77 9.66
CA LEU A 177 -7.46 -27.90 10.30
C LEU A 177 -6.95 -29.26 9.79
N VAL A 178 -6.14 -29.30 8.75
CA VAL A 178 -5.55 -30.57 8.30
C VAL A 178 -4.35 -30.95 9.15
N ALA A 179 -4.16 -32.26 9.36
CA ALA A 179 -3.19 -32.78 10.32
C ALA A 179 -1.71 -32.46 9.96
N ASP A 180 -1.42 -32.22 8.70
CA ASP A 180 -0.07 -31.92 8.19
C ASP A 180 0.16 -30.42 7.96
N TYR A 181 -0.74 -29.55 8.43
CA TYR A 181 -0.53 -28.11 8.40
C TYR A 181 0.62 -27.68 9.31
N ALA A 182 1.45 -26.80 8.82
CA ALA A 182 2.53 -26.19 9.60
C ALA A 182 2.72 -24.72 9.22
N ASP A 183 2.57 -23.82 10.19
CA ASP A 183 2.63 -22.35 10.00
C ASP A 183 3.88 -21.89 9.29
N ASP A 184 5.02 -22.45 9.62
CA ASP A 184 6.31 -22.10 9.03
C ASP A 184 6.49 -22.60 7.59
N LYS A 185 5.61 -23.50 7.11
CA LYS A 185 5.68 -24.11 5.78
C LYS A 185 4.54 -23.70 4.86
N ASP A 186 3.34 -23.53 5.41
CA ASP A 186 2.14 -23.41 4.61
C ASP A 186 1.66 -21.95 4.46
N ARG A 187 2.27 -20.97 5.17
CA ARG A 187 2.05 -19.54 4.91
C ARG A 187 2.80 -19.10 3.66
N ILE A 188 2.06 -18.88 2.57
CA ILE A 188 2.58 -18.68 1.21
C ILE A 188 3.60 -17.53 1.12
N MET A 189 3.24 -16.32 1.63
CA MET A 189 4.11 -15.17 1.49
C MET A 189 5.41 -15.33 2.26
N LEU A 190 5.35 -15.84 3.48
CA LEU A 190 6.54 -16.07 4.30
C LEU A 190 7.49 -17.06 3.62
N ASN A 191 6.94 -18.12 3.05
CA ASN A 191 7.72 -19.11 2.31
C ASN A 191 8.33 -18.56 1.02
N LYS A 192 7.54 -17.76 0.27
CA LYS A 192 8.02 -17.09 -0.93
C LYS A 192 9.25 -16.23 -0.63
N ILE A 193 9.21 -15.44 0.46
CA ILE A 193 10.34 -14.61 0.85
C ILE A 193 11.50 -15.45 1.40
N ARG A 194 11.22 -16.47 2.22
CA ARG A 194 12.23 -17.36 2.79
C ARG A 194 13.04 -18.08 1.73
N SER A 195 12.39 -18.57 0.68
CA SER A 195 13.01 -19.30 -0.44
C SER A 195 13.63 -18.37 -1.51
N SER A 196 13.22 -17.12 -1.58
CA SER A 196 13.71 -16.17 -2.57
C SER A 196 15.20 -15.86 -2.39
N ARG A 197 15.93 -15.74 -3.50
CA ARG A 197 17.30 -15.19 -3.52
C ARG A 197 17.32 -13.69 -3.83
N LYS A 198 16.16 -13.08 -4.11
CA LYS A 198 16.07 -11.65 -4.40
C LYS A 198 16.39 -10.82 -3.16
N LYS A 199 17.05 -9.69 -3.38
CA LYS A 199 17.25 -8.62 -2.40
C LYS A 199 16.77 -7.30 -3.03
N PRO A 200 15.45 -7.10 -3.09
CA PRO A 200 14.90 -5.92 -3.74
C PRO A 200 15.29 -4.64 -2.97
N LYS A 201 15.60 -3.58 -3.71
CA LYS A 201 15.83 -2.25 -3.14
C LYS A 201 14.48 -1.62 -2.83
N LEU A 202 13.87 -2.02 -1.74
CA LEU A 202 12.52 -1.64 -1.34
C LEU A 202 12.53 -1.19 0.12
N LYS A 203 11.75 -0.15 0.43
CA LYS A 203 11.49 0.27 1.81
C LYS A 203 10.09 -0.18 2.23
N TYR A 204 9.95 -0.53 3.50
CA TYR A 204 8.77 -1.18 4.02
C TYR A 204 8.16 -0.37 5.16
N TRP A 205 6.84 -0.18 5.10
CA TRP A 205 6.01 0.28 6.20
C TRP A 205 4.99 -0.79 6.52
N PHE A 206 4.98 -1.24 7.77
CA PHE A 206 3.97 -2.16 8.28
C PHE A 206 3.22 -1.52 9.43
N TYR A 207 1.92 -1.76 9.47
CA TYR A 207 1.03 -1.42 10.57
C TYR A 207 0.22 -2.65 10.97
N ALA A 208 0.03 -2.87 12.27
CA ALA A 208 -0.92 -3.82 12.83
C ALA A 208 -1.54 -3.25 14.10
N GLY A 209 -2.80 -3.55 14.34
CA GLY A 209 -3.51 -3.19 15.57
C GLY A 209 -3.60 -4.38 16.52
N ALA A 210 -3.52 -4.14 17.82
CA ALA A 210 -3.55 -5.20 18.84
C ALA A 210 -4.97 -5.67 19.22
N LYS A 211 -6.01 -5.08 18.60
CA LYS A 211 -7.42 -5.45 18.83
C LYS A 211 -8.14 -5.75 17.51
N GLU A 212 -7.42 -6.31 16.54
CA GLU A 212 -7.96 -6.59 15.22
C GLU A 212 -8.78 -7.88 15.15
N GLU A 213 -8.42 -8.86 15.96
CA GLU A 213 -9.01 -10.19 16.00
C GLU A 213 -8.79 -10.86 17.38
N ASP A 214 -9.42 -12.00 17.60
CA ASP A 214 -9.20 -12.85 18.78
C ASP A 214 -8.31 -14.07 18.45
N GLY A 215 -7.82 -14.18 17.21
CA GLY A 215 -6.98 -15.27 16.74
C GLY A 215 -5.59 -15.21 17.38
N ASP A 216 -5.23 -16.26 18.10
CA ASP A 216 -3.93 -16.51 18.72
C ASP A 216 -3.70 -18.04 18.61
N ARG A 217 -3.08 -18.46 17.49
CA ARG A 217 -3.01 -19.89 17.11
C ARG A 217 -1.99 -20.68 17.89
N ASP A 218 -0.93 -20.04 18.38
CA ASP A 218 0.11 -20.66 19.19
C ASP A 218 -0.05 -20.42 20.70
N LYS A 219 -1.04 -19.57 21.08
CA LYS A 219 -1.45 -19.28 22.47
C LYS A 219 -0.35 -18.61 23.29
N ASP A 220 0.43 -17.74 22.66
CA ASP A 220 1.47 -16.96 23.34
C ASP A 220 0.99 -15.60 23.86
N GLY A 221 -0.28 -15.24 23.59
CA GLY A 221 -0.91 -13.98 23.99
C GLY A 221 -0.75 -12.86 22.97
N VAL A 222 -0.21 -13.13 21.78
CA VAL A 222 -0.11 -12.22 20.64
C VAL A 222 -1.09 -12.68 19.56
N ILE A 223 -1.83 -11.76 18.98
CA ILE A 223 -2.80 -12.11 17.93
C ILE A 223 -2.09 -12.39 16.59
N ASP A 224 -2.69 -13.28 15.79
CA ASP A 224 -2.11 -13.82 14.55
C ASP A 224 -1.65 -12.75 13.55
N VAL A 225 -2.36 -11.64 13.38
CA VAL A 225 -1.97 -10.58 12.45
C VAL A 225 -0.65 -9.89 12.84
N ILE A 226 -0.40 -9.76 14.14
CA ILE A 226 0.86 -9.20 14.67
C ILE A 226 2.00 -10.20 14.45
N ASP A 227 1.79 -11.47 14.79
CA ASP A 227 2.80 -12.52 14.61
C ASP A 227 3.16 -12.71 13.16
N ASP A 228 2.18 -12.83 12.27
CA ASP A 228 2.41 -12.97 10.83
C ASP A 228 3.24 -11.81 10.28
N THR A 229 2.95 -10.58 10.75
CA THR A 229 3.69 -9.40 10.33
C THR A 229 5.12 -9.41 10.88
N LYS A 230 5.30 -9.72 12.18
CA LYS A 230 6.63 -9.81 12.82
C LYS A 230 7.47 -10.94 12.24
N ASP A 231 6.88 -12.07 11.94
CA ASP A 231 7.55 -13.21 11.29
C ASP A 231 8.08 -12.82 9.91
N LEU A 232 7.26 -12.17 9.10
CA LEU A 232 7.69 -11.69 7.79
C LEU A 232 8.85 -10.70 7.91
N ILE A 233 8.75 -9.73 8.83
CA ILE A 233 9.84 -8.77 9.12
C ILE A 233 11.10 -9.50 9.58
N GLY A 234 10.94 -10.50 10.43
CA GLY A 234 12.03 -11.35 10.90
C GLY A 234 12.76 -12.06 9.75
N ILE A 235 12.00 -12.63 8.80
CA ILE A 235 12.58 -13.26 7.60
C ILE A 235 13.34 -12.25 6.76
N ILE A 236 12.78 -11.07 6.50
CA ILE A 236 13.43 -10.00 5.73
C ILE A 236 14.76 -9.59 6.38
N LYS A 237 14.77 -9.39 7.70
CA LYS A 237 15.97 -9.03 8.48
C LYS A 237 17.02 -10.15 8.48
N ASN A 238 16.63 -11.39 8.79
CA ASN A 238 17.54 -12.54 8.88
C ASN A 238 18.21 -12.86 7.53
N LYS A 239 17.52 -12.60 6.43
CA LYS A 239 18.07 -12.74 5.07
C LYS A 239 18.91 -11.54 4.63
N ASN A 240 19.00 -10.49 5.43
CA ASN A 240 19.67 -9.23 5.08
C ASN A 240 19.16 -8.70 3.71
N VAL A 241 17.85 -8.65 3.53
CA VAL A 241 17.23 -8.17 2.29
C VAL A 241 17.48 -6.68 2.11
N CYS A 242 17.33 -5.92 3.20
CA CYS A 242 17.55 -4.47 3.25
C CYS A 242 18.14 -4.08 4.61
N PRO A 243 18.69 -2.84 4.76
CA PRO A 243 19.04 -2.28 6.06
C PRO A 243 17.83 -2.21 7.00
N ALA A 244 18.03 -2.41 8.29
CA ALA A 244 16.95 -2.32 9.29
C ALA A 244 16.25 -0.95 9.30
N SER A 245 16.95 0.12 8.92
CA SER A 245 16.42 1.47 8.76
C SER A 245 15.38 1.62 7.64
N ASP A 246 15.33 0.69 6.71
CA ASP A 246 14.38 0.67 5.61
C ASP A 246 13.06 -0.05 5.97
N ILE A 247 12.96 -0.54 7.22
CA ILE A 247 11.75 -1.20 7.74
C ILE A 247 11.18 -0.35 8.87
N VAL A 248 9.95 0.10 8.70
CA VAL A 248 9.15 0.75 9.76
C VAL A 248 8.02 -0.20 10.14
N TYR A 249 7.87 -0.46 11.43
CA TYR A 249 6.75 -1.21 11.98
C TYR A 249 6.05 -0.37 13.04
N VAL A 250 4.75 -0.21 12.90
CA VAL A 250 3.87 0.52 13.82
C VAL A 250 2.83 -0.45 14.36
N GLU A 251 2.88 -0.70 15.67
CA GLU A 251 1.89 -1.48 16.38
C GLU A 251 0.99 -0.54 17.18
N SER A 252 -0.32 -0.61 16.96
CA SER A 252 -1.29 0.22 17.67
C SER A 252 -1.95 -0.58 18.79
N PRO A 253 -1.78 -0.20 20.08
CA PRO A 253 -2.33 -0.98 21.20
C PRO A 253 -3.86 -1.11 21.18
N ASP A 254 -4.54 -0.14 20.58
CA ASP A 254 -6.00 -0.09 20.49
C ASP A 254 -6.52 -0.23 19.06
N GLY A 255 -5.64 -0.50 18.11
CA GLY A 255 -5.97 -0.60 16.69
C GLY A 255 -6.86 -1.80 16.39
N LYS A 256 -7.88 -1.58 15.57
CA LYS A 256 -8.82 -2.60 15.07
C LYS A 256 -8.61 -2.82 13.57
N HIS A 257 -9.17 -3.92 13.06
CA HIS A 257 -9.13 -4.24 11.62
C HIS A 257 -10.18 -3.44 10.83
N ASP A 258 -10.06 -2.12 10.86
CA ASP A 258 -11.03 -1.24 10.22
C ASP A 258 -10.41 0.04 9.63
N TYR A 259 -11.16 0.67 8.74
CA TYR A 259 -10.73 1.91 8.07
C TYR A 259 -10.50 3.09 9.02
N PRO A 260 -11.30 3.32 10.08
CA PRO A 260 -11.02 4.37 11.05
C PRO A 260 -9.66 4.27 11.71
N ASP A 261 -9.20 3.07 12.05
CA ASP A 261 -7.90 2.88 12.68
C ASP A 261 -6.75 2.95 11.68
N TRP A 262 -6.90 2.40 10.47
CA TRP A 262 -5.94 2.62 9.39
C TRP A 262 -5.83 4.09 9.00
N SER A 263 -6.95 4.84 9.02
CA SER A 263 -6.95 6.29 8.77
C SER A 263 -6.10 7.07 9.80
N LYS A 264 -6.07 6.64 11.06
CA LYS A 264 -5.21 7.24 12.11
C LYS A 264 -3.71 7.05 11.82
N ALA A 265 -3.34 5.94 11.19
CA ALA A 265 -1.94 5.65 10.84
C ALA A 265 -1.49 6.34 9.55
N LEU A 266 -2.41 6.73 8.66
CA LEU A 266 -2.11 7.34 7.36
C LEU A 266 -1.23 8.59 7.42
N PRO A 267 -1.37 9.55 8.37
CA PRO A 267 -0.47 10.70 8.42
C PRO A 267 0.99 10.30 8.60
N GLY A 268 1.28 9.32 9.46
CA GLY A 268 2.62 8.77 9.65
C GLY A 268 3.14 8.09 8.40
N PHE A 269 2.32 7.23 7.77
CA PHE A 269 2.65 6.57 6.52
C PHE A 269 2.96 7.57 5.40
N LEU A 270 2.09 8.54 5.14
CA LEU A 270 2.29 9.52 4.07
C LEU A 270 3.52 10.39 4.31
N THR A 271 3.81 10.74 5.57
CA THR A 271 5.02 11.49 5.93
C THR A 271 6.27 10.63 5.74
N TRP A 272 6.25 9.35 6.11
CA TRP A 272 7.36 8.43 5.83
C TRP A 272 7.56 8.22 4.32
N ALA A 273 6.48 8.08 3.58
CA ALA A 273 6.54 7.79 2.15
C ALA A 273 7.00 9.00 1.32
N PHE A 274 6.52 10.20 1.65
CA PHE A 274 6.62 11.39 0.81
C PHE A 274 7.07 12.63 1.57
N GLY A 275 7.57 12.51 2.80
CA GLY A 275 8.07 13.62 3.61
C GLY A 275 9.25 14.34 2.96
N LYS A 276 9.40 15.62 3.31
CA LYS A 276 10.50 16.49 2.87
C LYS A 276 11.74 16.25 3.70
#